data_130ff88fb0f2bde7c8cc73ca46440b22
#
_entry.id   130ff88fb0f2bde7c8cc73ca46440b22
#
_cell.length_a   1.000
_cell.length_b   1.000
_cell.length_c   1.000
_cell.angle_alpha   90.00
_cell.angle_beta   90.00
_cell.angle_gamma   90.00
#
_symmetry.space_group_name_H-M   'P 1'
#
loop_
_entity.id
_entity.type
_entity.pdbx_description
1 polymer ?
#
loop_
_entity_poly.entity_id
_entity_poly.type
_entity_poly.pdbx_seq_one_letter_code
_entity_poly.pdbx_strand_id
1 'polypeptide(L)'
;MNAQTERLSLRGSAGVLEALRDAPVLVEGVPPRGVAVIAHPHPLFGGTMDNKVVQTLARSFVQCGWVAVRFNFRGVGASEGAYDEGRGETEDYLTVVTQLAQAGPLALAGFSFGSFVTAHALQTLWSQRTIEKIVLVGTATSRFEVAQLPAEAHERTLVVHGEQDDTVPLADVMTWARPQSLPVTVVPGGGHFFHGQLPLLKSLVVRHLSSTAT
;
A
#
# COMPACT_ATOMS: atom_id res chain seq x y z
N MET A 1 4.26 -16.78 -6.81
CA MET A 1 2.83 -16.83 -6.46
C MET A 1 2.68 -17.86 -5.35
N ASN A 2 1.88 -17.59 -4.35
CA ASN A 2 1.51 -18.57 -3.33
C ASN A 2 0.49 -19.54 -3.98
N ALA A 3 0.39 -20.79 -3.53
CA ALA A 3 -0.60 -21.75 -4.03
C ALA A 3 -2.07 -21.30 -3.84
N GLN A 4 -2.28 -20.23 -3.10
CA GLN A 4 -3.59 -19.62 -2.81
C GLN A 4 -3.77 -18.23 -3.44
N THR A 5 -2.98 -17.86 -4.45
CA THR A 5 -3.15 -16.60 -5.19
C THR A 5 -4.26 -16.74 -6.24
N GLU A 6 -5.29 -15.93 -6.13
CA GLU A 6 -6.41 -15.85 -7.05
C GLU A 6 -6.24 -14.63 -7.97
N ARG A 7 -6.46 -14.81 -9.29
CA ARG A 7 -6.56 -13.69 -10.25
C ARG A 7 -7.99 -13.21 -10.32
N LEU A 8 -8.16 -11.89 -10.27
CA LEU A 8 -9.45 -11.22 -10.30
C LEU A 8 -9.48 -10.17 -11.40
N SER A 9 -10.65 -9.98 -11.97
CA SER A 9 -10.96 -8.91 -12.91
C SER A 9 -12.10 -8.09 -12.32
N LEU A 10 -11.84 -6.81 -12.03
CA LEU A 10 -12.78 -5.89 -11.42
C LEU A 10 -13.29 -4.90 -12.46
N ARG A 11 -14.44 -4.29 -12.22
CA ARG A 11 -14.98 -3.24 -13.09
C ARG A 11 -14.63 -1.87 -12.50
N GLY A 12 -13.64 -1.19 -13.07
CA GLY A 12 -13.26 0.18 -12.74
C GLY A 12 -13.98 1.22 -13.60
N SER A 13 -13.77 2.51 -13.30
CA SER A 13 -14.32 3.64 -14.07
C SER A 13 -13.70 3.77 -15.48
N ALA A 14 -12.46 3.33 -15.64
CA ALA A 14 -11.73 3.34 -16.92
C ALA A 14 -11.77 1.99 -17.66
N GLY A 15 -12.57 1.03 -17.19
CA GLY A 15 -12.65 -0.32 -17.74
C GLY A 15 -12.25 -1.40 -16.74
N VAL A 16 -11.68 -2.50 -17.22
CA VAL A 16 -11.24 -3.62 -16.38
C VAL A 16 -10.02 -3.23 -15.54
N LEU A 17 -10.01 -3.66 -14.26
CA LEU A 17 -8.84 -3.63 -13.38
C LEU A 17 -8.41 -5.05 -13.05
N GLU A 18 -7.13 -5.37 -13.32
CA GLU A 18 -6.50 -6.62 -12.96
C GLU A 18 -6.05 -6.60 -11.51
N ALA A 19 -6.42 -7.63 -10.72
CA ALA A 19 -6.00 -7.77 -9.35
C ALA A 19 -5.56 -9.20 -9.01
N LEU A 20 -4.77 -9.32 -7.95
CA LEU A 20 -4.37 -10.59 -7.33
C LEU A 20 -4.78 -10.56 -5.86
N ARG A 21 -5.42 -11.63 -5.41
CA ARG A 21 -5.81 -11.85 -4.03
C ARG A 21 -4.99 -12.99 -3.44
N ASP A 22 -4.23 -12.69 -2.41
CA ASP A 22 -3.45 -13.66 -1.65
C ASP A 22 -4.15 -13.90 -0.30
N ALA A 23 -4.61 -15.13 -0.06
CA ALA A 23 -5.26 -15.49 1.20
C ALA A 23 -4.24 -16.04 2.21
N PRO A 24 -4.40 -15.79 3.53
CA PRO A 24 -3.62 -16.45 4.56
C PRO A 24 -4.01 -17.91 4.69
N VAL A 25 -3.08 -18.74 5.18
CA VAL A 25 -3.44 -20.09 5.66
C VAL A 25 -4.21 -19.92 6.97
N LEU A 26 -5.48 -20.28 6.95
CA LEU A 26 -6.35 -20.11 8.11
C LEU A 26 -6.26 -21.33 9.05
N VAL A 27 -6.30 -21.06 10.33
CA VAL A 27 -6.63 -22.06 11.33
C VAL A 27 -8.15 -22.31 11.26
N GLU A 28 -8.56 -23.56 11.35
CA GLU A 28 -9.99 -23.92 11.28
C GLU A 28 -10.81 -23.13 12.31
N GLY A 29 -11.88 -22.50 11.82
CA GLY A 29 -12.77 -21.63 12.63
C GLY A 29 -12.27 -20.21 12.90
N VAL A 30 -11.08 -19.83 12.43
CA VAL A 30 -10.56 -18.47 12.58
C VAL A 30 -10.67 -17.72 11.24
N PRO A 31 -11.52 -16.69 11.12
CA PRO A 31 -11.61 -15.90 9.90
C PRO A 31 -10.34 -15.06 9.68
N PRO A 32 -10.08 -14.57 8.45
CA PRO A 32 -9.04 -13.58 8.22
C PRO A 32 -9.27 -12.33 9.07
N ARG A 33 -8.18 -11.67 9.47
CA ARG A 33 -8.24 -10.42 10.25
C ARG A 33 -8.99 -9.30 9.52
N GLY A 34 -8.87 -9.26 8.20
CA GLY A 34 -9.47 -8.25 7.33
C GLY A 34 -8.84 -8.29 5.94
N VAL A 35 -9.02 -7.22 5.19
CA VAL A 35 -8.46 -7.07 3.84
C VAL A 35 -7.43 -5.93 3.83
N ALA A 36 -6.26 -6.18 3.24
CA ALA A 36 -5.23 -5.19 2.95
C ALA A 36 -5.19 -4.90 1.45
N VAL A 37 -5.33 -3.65 1.05
CA VAL A 37 -5.20 -3.20 -0.35
C VAL A 37 -3.85 -2.52 -0.54
N ILE A 38 -3.10 -2.96 -1.56
CA ILE A 38 -1.69 -2.59 -1.75
C ILE A 38 -1.48 -2.03 -3.15
N ALA A 39 -1.05 -0.78 -3.23
CA ALA A 39 -0.80 -0.05 -4.47
C ALA A 39 0.67 -0.12 -4.90
N HIS A 40 0.90 -0.25 -6.20
CA HIS A 40 2.23 -0.38 -6.81
C HIS A 40 2.87 0.99 -7.16
N PRO A 41 4.21 1.03 -7.45
CA PRO A 41 4.89 2.25 -7.84
C PRO A 41 4.44 2.76 -9.20
N HIS A 42 5.05 3.87 -9.66
CA HIS A 42 4.59 4.66 -10.80
C HIS A 42 4.37 3.85 -12.08
N PRO A 43 3.16 3.92 -12.67
CA PRO A 43 2.78 3.14 -13.87
C PRO A 43 3.73 3.33 -15.05
N LEU A 44 4.09 4.58 -15.36
CA LEU A 44 4.91 4.91 -16.54
C LEU A 44 6.40 4.58 -16.37
N PHE A 45 6.83 4.18 -15.15
CA PHE A 45 8.22 3.76 -14.88
C PHE A 45 8.32 2.27 -14.56
N GLY A 46 7.47 1.46 -15.18
CA GLY A 46 7.48 0.01 -15.05
C GLY A 46 6.91 -0.52 -13.72
N GLY A 47 6.15 0.33 -13.00
CA GLY A 47 5.42 -0.09 -11.81
C GLY A 47 4.32 -1.08 -12.14
N THR A 48 4.26 -2.19 -11.39
CA THR A 48 3.22 -3.21 -11.49
C THR A 48 2.94 -3.80 -10.12
N MET A 49 1.82 -4.49 -9.96
CA MET A 49 1.47 -5.23 -8.75
C MET A 49 2.47 -6.36 -8.42
N ASP A 50 3.34 -6.73 -9.35
CA ASP A 50 4.38 -7.74 -9.16
C ASP A 50 5.74 -7.15 -8.75
N ASN A 51 5.82 -5.85 -8.48
CA ASN A 51 7.00 -5.22 -7.91
C ASN A 51 7.43 -5.93 -6.62
N LYS A 52 8.73 -6.10 -6.39
CA LYS A 52 9.26 -6.87 -5.25
C LYS A 52 8.91 -6.26 -3.89
N VAL A 53 8.84 -4.93 -3.78
CA VAL A 53 8.38 -4.25 -2.55
C VAL A 53 6.90 -4.55 -2.31
N VAL A 54 6.06 -4.40 -3.34
CA VAL A 54 4.61 -4.70 -3.28
C VAL A 54 4.36 -6.16 -2.87
N GLN A 55 5.09 -7.10 -3.46
CA GLN A 55 5.02 -8.52 -3.06
C GLN A 55 5.48 -8.75 -1.62
N THR A 56 6.49 -7.99 -1.15
CA THR A 56 6.97 -8.07 0.23
C THR A 56 5.91 -7.58 1.20
N LEU A 57 5.23 -6.47 0.89
CA LEU A 57 4.09 -5.98 1.66
C LEU A 57 2.97 -7.03 1.71
N ALA A 58 2.56 -7.57 0.57
CA ALA A 58 1.52 -8.59 0.51
C ALA A 58 1.85 -9.83 1.38
N ARG A 59 3.08 -10.33 1.29
CA ARG A 59 3.54 -11.45 2.13
C ARG A 59 3.54 -11.11 3.63
N SER A 60 3.83 -9.86 4.00
CA SER A 60 3.78 -9.41 5.40
C SER A 60 2.35 -9.41 5.92
N PHE A 61 1.41 -8.89 5.15
CA PHE A 61 -0.01 -8.90 5.50
C PHE A 61 -0.57 -10.33 5.62
N VAL A 62 -0.29 -11.18 4.63
CA VAL A 62 -0.71 -12.60 4.66
C VAL A 62 -0.14 -13.34 5.87
N GLN A 63 1.14 -13.11 6.22
CA GLN A 63 1.75 -13.69 7.41
C GLN A 63 1.05 -13.27 8.71
N CYS A 64 0.49 -12.06 8.75
CA CYS A 64 -0.24 -11.50 9.89
C CYS A 64 -1.75 -11.77 9.83
N GLY A 65 -2.21 -12.71 9.00
CA GLY A 65 -3.61 -13.16 8.94
C GLY A 65 -4.54 -12.29 8.09
N TRP A 66 -4.02 -11.35 7.30
CA TRP A 66 -4.80 -10.53 6.39
C TRP A 66 -4.93 -11.18 5.00
N VAL A 67 -6.08 -10.98 4.36
CA VAL A 67 -6.18 -11.15 2.91
C VAL A 67 -5.48 -9.97 2.26
N ALA A 68 -4.47 -10.20 1.42
CA ALA A 68 -3.76 -9.15 0.72
C ALA A 68 -4.24 -9.06 -0.73
N VAL A 69 -4.64 -7.86 -1.16
CA VAL A 69 -5.04 -7.56 -2.54
C VAL A 69 -4.02 -6.62 -3.16
N ARG A 70 -3.40 -7.05 -4.24
CA ARG A 70 -2.55 -6.25 -5.12
C ARG A 70 -3.28 -6.06 -6.44
N PHE A 71 -3.16 -4.92 -7.07
CA PHE A 71 -3.82 -4.65 -8.35
C PHE A 71 -2.93 -3.82 -9.25
N ASN A 72 -3.16 -3.89 -10.54
CA ASN A 72 -2.55 -3.00 -11.52
C ASN A 72 -3.43 -1.77 -11.71
N PHE A 73 -2.86 -0.58 -11.58
CA PHE A 73 -3.52 0.66 -11.94
C PHE A 73 -3.93 0.66 -13.42
N ARG A 74 -4.85 1.54 -13.78
CA ARG A 74 -5.26 1.78 -15.17
C ARG A 74 -4.06 1.90 -16.11
N GLY A 75 -4.15 1.27 -17.29
CA GLY A 75 -3.09 1.26 -18.30
C GLY A 75 -1.90 0.36 -18.00
N VAL A 76 -1.94 -0.47 -16.93
CA VAL A 76 -0.87 -1.38 -16.55
C VAL A 76 -1.33 -2.83 -16.66
N GLY A 77 -0.51 -3.69 -17.25
CA GLY A 77 -0.80 -5.13 -17.40
C GLY A 77 -2.09 -5.36 -18.19
N ALA A 78 -3.04 -6.08 -17.60
CA ALA A 78 -4.36 -6.30 -18.17
C ALA A 78 -5.42 -5.26 -17.71
N SER A 79 -5.02 -4.25 -16.95
CA SER A 79 -5.91 -3.13 -16.60
C SER A 79 -6.08 -2.18 -17.78
N GLU A 80 -7.33 -1.84 -18.08
CA GLU A 80 -7.69 -0.91 -19.14
C GLU A 80 -7.51 0.56 -18.70
N GLY A 81 -7.68 1.49 -19.65
CA GLY A 81 -7.53 2.92 -19.43
C GLY A 81 -6.11 3.43 -19.63
N ALA A 82 -5.81 4.60 -19.09
CA ALA A 82 -4.52 5.26 -19.18
C ALA A 82 -4.20 5.99 -17.87
N TYR A 83 -2.91 6.21 -17.61
CA TYR A 83 -2.40 6.98 -16.47
C TYR A 83 -3.06 8.36 -16.40
N ASP A 84 -3.53 8.76 -15.21
CA ASP A 84 -4.26 9.99 -14.95
C ASP A 84 -3.72 10.77 -13.72
N GLU A 85 -2.40 10.84 -13.61
CA GLU A 85 -1.69 11.70 -12.64
C GLU A 85 -2.10 11.49 -11.17
N GLY A 86 -2.61 10.29 -10.84
CA GLY A 86 -3.04 9.90 -9.51
C GLY A 86 -4.53 10.10 -9.23
N ARG A 87 -5.25 10.89 -10.02
CA ARG A 87 -6.71 11.06 -9.87
C ARG A 87 -7.43 9.75 -10.15
N GLY A 88 -7.26 9.26 -11.36
CA GLY A 88 -7.85 8.00 -11.77
C GLY A 88 -7.30 6.80 -11.01
N GLU A 89 -6.03 6.79 -10.66
CA GLU A 89 -5.42 5.73 -9.85
C GLU A 89 -5.99 5.70 -8.43
N THR A 90 -6.38 6.85 -7.87
CA THR A 90 -7.11 6.91 -6.60
C THR A 90 -8.53 6.32 -6.74
N GLU A 91 -9.23 6.58 -7.85
CA GLU A 91 -10.52 5.92 -8.14
C GLU A 91 -10.35 4.39 -8.29
N ASP A 92 -9.29 3.93 -8.95
CA ASP A 92 -8.99 2.51 -9.07
C ASP A 92 -8.78 1.87 -7.68
N TYR A 93 -8.02 2.53 -6.79
CA TYR A 93 -7.80 2.08 -5.42
C TYR A 93 -9.14 1.96 -4.66
N LEU A 94 -9.97 3.00 -4.71
CA LEU A 94 -11.30 3.01 -4.07
C LEU A 94 -12.22 1.94 -4.64
N THR A 95 -12.14 1.68 -5.95
CA THR A 95 -12.87 0.61 -6.64
C THR A 95 -12.48 -0.76 -6.09
N VAL A 96 -11.19 -1.02 -5.92
CA VAL A 96 -10.69 -2.27 -5.33
C VAL A 96 -11.20 -2.44 -3.90
N VAL A 97 -11.16 -1.39 -3.07
CA VAL A 97 -11.70 -1.42 -1.71
C VAL A 97 -13.20 -1.73 -1.74
N THR A 98 -13.97 -1.04 -2.58
CA THR A 98 -15.43 -1.20 -2.67
C THR A 98 -15.83 -2.61 -3.10
N GLN A 99 -15.10 -3.23 -4.03
CA GLN A 99 -15.48 -4.55 -4.54
C GLN A 99 -14.92 -5.72 -3.72
N LEU A 100 -13.72 -5.58 -3.12
CA LEU A 100 -13.04 -6.70 -2.46
C LEU A 100 -12.92 -6.57 -0.94
N ALA A 101 -13.22 -5.41 -0.37
CA ALA A 101 -13.15 -5.15 1.07
C ALA A 101 -14.43 -4.48 1.58
N GLN A 102 -15.59 -5.02 1.23
CA GLN A 102 -16.90 -4.41 1.49
C GLN A 102 -17.22 -4.23 2.98
N ALA A 103 -16.74 -5.11 3.83
CA ALA A 103 -17.00 -5.09 5.28
C ALA A 103 -15.77 -5.50 6.07
N GLY A 104 -15.81 -5.23 7.38
CA GLY A 104 -14.75 -5.61 8.31
C GLY A 104 -13.54 -4.68 8.30
N PRO A 105 -12.49 -5.05 9.04
CA PRO A 105 -11.24 -4.30 9.13
C PRO A 105 -10.54 -4.14 7.77
N LEU A 106 -10.02 -2.92 7.54
CA LEU A 106 -9.31 -2.55 6.33
C LEU A 106 -7.89 -2.14 6.68
N ALA A 107 -6.93 -2.58 5.89
CA ALA A 107 -5.57 -2.06 5.90
C ALA A 107 -5.22 -1.46 4.53
N LEU A 108 -4.49 -0.35 4.53
CA LEU A 108 -4.08 0.35 3.33
C LEU A 108 -2.57 0.35 3.21
N ALA A 109 -2.05 0.08 2.02
CA ALA A 109 -0.61 0.11 1.80
C ALA A 109 -0.25 0.59 0.40
N GLY A 110 0.96 1.15 0.28
CA GLY A 110 1.49 1.57 -1.01
C GLY A 110 3.00 1.66 -1.03
N PHE A 111 3.55 1.61 -2.23
CA PHE A 111 4.97 1.85 -2.48
C PHE A 111 5.14 2.99 -3.48
N SER A 112 5.97 3.98 -3.14
CA SER A 112 6.33 5.10 -4.01
C SER A 112 5.08 5.89 -4.44
N PHE A 113 4.78 5.97 -5.73
CA PHE A 113 3.54 6.53 -6.26
C PHE A 113 2.30 5.87 -5.64
N GLY A 114 2.34 4.55 -5.39
CA GLY A 114 1.27 3.86 -4.69
C GLY A 114 1.05 4.39 -3.26
N SER A 115 2.08 4.86 -2.56
CA SER A 115 1.92 5.51 -1.25
C SER A 115 1.21 6.87 -1.36
N PHE A 116 1.50 7.66 -2.40
CA PHE A 116 0.79 8.89 -2.70
C PHE A 116 -0.70 8.61 -2.95
N VAL A 117 -1.02 7.65 -3.84
CA VAL A 117 -2.41 7.23 -4.10
C VAL A 117 -3.09 6.73 -2.83
N THR A 118 -2.39 5.93 -2.01
CA THR A 118 -2.91 5.41 -0.73
C THR A 118 -3.27 6.53 0.24
N ALA A 119 -2.44 7.59 0.34
CA ALA A 119 -2.72 8.74 1.19
C ALA A 119 -3.98 9.50 0.75
N HIS A 120 -4.19 9.65 -0.56
CA HIS A 120 -5.42 10.27 -1.10
C HIS A 120 -6.66 9.39 -0.89
N ALA A 121 -6.56 8.08 -1.13
CA ALA A 121 -7.64 7.13 -0.87
C ALA A 121 -8.03 7.10 0.61
N LEU A 122 -7.03 7.23 1.52
CA LEU A 122 -7.25 7.31 2.96
C LEU A 122 -8.17 8.49 3.34
N GLN A 123 -8.00 9.67 2.73
CA GLN A 123 -8.85 10.84 2.99
C GLN A 123 -10.34 10.51 2.76
N THR A 124 -10.63 9.79 1.67
CA THR A 124 -12.00 9.39 1.35
C THR A 124 -12.52 8.30 2.29
N LEU A 125 -11.66 7.32 2.62
CA LEU A 125 -12.06 6.12 3.36
C LEU A 125 -12.14 6.34 4.88
N TRP A 126 -11.42 7.34 5.43
CA TRP A 126 -11.26 7.52 6.87
C TRP A 126 -12.57 7.64 7.64
N SER A 127 -13.51 8.43 7.11
CA SER A 127 -14.83 8.61 7.73
C SER A 127 -15.84 7.49 7.41
N GLN A 128 -15.53 6.62 6.45
CA GLN A 128 -16.46 5.62 5.93
C GLN A 128 -16.13 4.19 6.39
N ARG A 129 -14.88 3.93 6.80
CA ARG A 129 -14.39 2.57 7.06
C ARG A 129 -13.51 2.49 8.31
N THR A 130 -13.55 1.35 8.96
CA THR A 130 -12.59 1.04 10.05
C THR A 130 -11.25 0.67 9.46
N ILE A 131 -10.29 1.61 9.48
CA ILE A 131 -8.92 1.40 9.00
C ILE A 131 -8.04 1.09 10.20
N GLU A 132 -7.50 -0.14 10.25
CA GLU A 132 -6.69 -0.60 11.37
C GLU A 132 -5.20 -0.37 11.18
N LYS A 133 -4.71 -0.49 9.94
CA LYS A 133 -3.27 -0.37 9.63
C LYS A 133 -3.05 0.37 8.31
N ILE A 134 -1.99 1.18 8.31
CA ILE A 134 -1.54 1.92 7.12
C ILE A 134 -0.03 1.70 6.99
N VAL A 135 0.44 1.37 5.78
CA VAL A 135 1.87 1.17 5.49
C VAL A 135 2.25 1.94 4.23
N LEU A 136 3.08 2.96 4.39
CA LEU A 136 3.57 3.80 3.31
C LEU A 136 5.08 3.61 3.15
N VAL A 137 5.54 3.16 1.99
CA VAL A 137 6.95 2.86 1.71
C VAL A 137 7.46 3.73 0.58
N GLY A 138 8.58 4.44 0.80
CA GLY A 138 9.22 5.28 -0.22
C GLY A 138 8.27 6.32 -0.81
N THR A 139 7.49 7.00 0.02
CA THR A 139 6.37 7.89 -0.36
C THR A 139 6.82 8.98 -1.31
N ALA A 140 6.18 9.11 -2.47
CA ALA A 140 6.63 9.93 -3.62
C ALA A 140 6.40 11.45 -3.43
N THR A 141 6.87 12.02 -2.33
CA THR A 141 6.67 13.42 -1.92
C THR A 141 7.44 14.44 -2.75
N SER A 142 8.48 14.01 -3.47
CA SER A 142 9.28 14.91 -4.32
C SER A 142 8.62 15.26 -5.66
N ARG A 143 7.61 14.50 -6.07
CA ARG A 143 6.96 14.62 -7.38
C ARG A 143 5.46 14.87 -7.32
N PHE A 144 4.85 14.56 -6.17
CA PHE A 144 3.40 14.63 -5.98
C PHE A 144 3.08 15.32 -4.67
N GLU A 145 1.98 16.04 -4.65
CA GLU A 145 1.41 16.61 -3.42
C GLU A 145 0.69 15.49 -2.66
N VAL A 146 1.42 14.86 -1.75
CA VAL A 146 0.89 13.77 -0.92
C VAL A 146 -0.04 14.35 0.14
N ALA A 147 -1.27 13.84 0.21
CA ALA A 147 -2.23 14.25 1.22
C ALA A 147 -1.68 14.06 2.64
N GLN A 148 -1.98 15.00 3.53
CA GLN A 148 -1.71 14.82 4.96
C GLN A 148 -2.62 13.74 5.52
N LEU A 149 -2.12 12.96 6.48
CA LEU A 149 -2.93 11.92 7.11
C LEU A 149 -3.76 12.52 8.25
N PRO A 150 -4.98 12.02 8.51
CA PRO A 150 -5.71 12.37 9.72
C PRO A 150 -4.86 12.08 10.96
N ALA A 151 -4.88 12.98 11.95
CA ALA A 151 -4.02 12.85 13.15
C ALA A 151 -4.27 11.52 13.89
N GLU A 152 -5.52 11.08 13.94
CA GLU A 152 -5.92 9.82 14.58
C GLU A 152 -5.44 8.58 13.80
N ALA A 153 -5.01 8.75 12.55
CA ALA A 153 -4.42 7.68 11.74
C ALA A 153 -2.94 7.46 12.06
N HIS A 154 -2.24 8.40 12.70
CA HIS A 154 -0.79 8.36 12.87
C HIS A 154 -0.34 7.11 13.65
N GLU A 155 -1.00 6.76 14.75
CA GLU A 155 -0.67 5.57 15.56
C GLU A 155 -0.86 4.25 14.78
N ARG A 156 -1.69 4.26 13.74
CA ARG A 156 -1.96 3.12 12.85
C ARG A 156 -1.08 3.12 11.61
N THR A 157 -0.19 4.12 11.47
CA THR A 157 0.62 4.33 10.26
C THR A 157 2.08 3.98 10.50
N LEU A 158 2.63 3.19 9.61
CA LEU A 158 4.06 2.96 9.44
C LEU A 158 4.52 3.62 8.14
N VAL A 159 5.39 4.64 8.25
CA VAL A 159 6.13 5.19 7.11
C VAL A 159 7.54 4.61 7.14
N VAL A 160 7.96 3.96 6.05
CA VAL A 160 9.33 3.43 5.89
C VAL A 160 10.01 4.11 4.71
N HIS A 161 11.22 4.58 4.92
CA HIS A 161 12.00 5.24 3.88
C HIS A 161 13.47 4.82 3.90
N GLY A 162 14.10 4.70 2.73
CA GLY A 162 15.52 4.43 2.61
C GLY A 162 16.36 5.70 2.83
N GLU A 163 17.44 5.61 3.62
CA GLU A 163 18.31 6.75 3.85
C GLU A 163 18.95 7.28 2.55
N GLN A 164 19.30 6.36 1.64
CA GLN A 164 19.97 6.64 0.37
C GLN A 164 19.02 6.48 -0.82
N ASP A 165 17.76 6.85 -0.63
CA ASP A 165 16.76 6.86 -1.70
C ASP A 165 17.10 7.97 -2.71
N ASP A 166 17.53 7.59 -3.91
CA ASP A 166 17.91 8.47 -5.01
C ASP A 166 16.73 8.86 -5.92
N THR A 167 15.59 8.23 -5.73
CA THR A 167 14.35 8.48 -6.49
C THR A 167 13.45 9.47 -5.74
N VAL A 168 13.34 9.30 -4.44
CA VAL A 168 12.62 10.20 -3.53
C VAL A 168 13.56 10.55 -2.37
N PRO A 169 14.18 11.74 -2.38
CA PRO A 169 15.08 12.16 -1.31
C PRO A 169 14.42 12.10 0.08
N LEU A 170 15.13 11.56 1.08
CA LEU A 170 14.64 11.49 2.46
C LEU A 170 14.19 12.88 2.98
N ALA A 171 14.89 13.95 2.58
CA ALA A 171 14.57 15.32 2.97
C ALA A 171 13.14 15.72 2.58
N ASP A 172 12.65 15.26 1.42
CA ASP A 172 11.29 15.57 0.92
C ASP A 172 10.23 14.85 1.73
N VAL A 173 10.48 13.57 2.08
CA VAL A 173 9.58 12.82 2.98
C VAL A 173 9.54 13.46 4.37
N MET A 174 10.69 13.89 4.91
CA MET A 174 10.74 14.60 6.19
C MET A 174 10.03 15.95 6.13
N THR A 175 10.07 16.65 4.99
CA THR A 175 9.34 17.91 4.79
C THR A 175 7.82 17.69 4.81
N TRP A 176 7.35 16.62 4.22
CA TRP A 176 5.93 16.22 4.27
C TRP A 176 5.50 15.72 5.66
N ALA A 177 6.34 14.94 6.33
CA ALA A 177 6.00 14.33 7.62
C ALA A 177 6.05 15.31 8.81
N ARG A 178 7.00 16.26 8.80
CA ARG A 178 7.28 17.16 9.94
C ARG A 178 6.09 18.02 10.35
N PRO A 179 5.32 18.69 9.46
CA PRO A 179 4.20 19.54 9.87
C PRO A 179 3.09 18.78 10.58
N GLN A 180 2.95 17.49 10.30
CA GLN A 180 1.95 16.62 10.93
C GLN A 180 2.52 15.75 12.07
N SER A 181 3.79 15.93 12.45
CA SER A 181 4.47 15.13 13.48
C SER A 181 4.39 13.61 13.22
N LEU A 182 4.36 13.20 11.95
CA LEU A 182 4.24 11.79 11.55
C LEU A 182 5.61 11.10 11.63
N PRO A 183 5.77 10.02 12.43
CA PRO A 183 7.04 9.31 12.52
C PRO A 183 7.44 8.65 11.20
N VAL A 184 8.73 8.73 10.85
CA VAL A 184 9.33 8.07 9.70
C VAL A 184 10.40 7.08 10.17
N THR A 185 10.25 5.82 9.82
CA THR A 185 11.27 4.79 10.03
C THR A 185 12.26 4.84 8.89
N VAL A 186 13.47 5.31 9.17
CA VAL A 186 14.56 5.38 8.20
C VAL A 186 15.37 4.10 8.22
N VAL A 187 15.62 3.50 7.04
CA VAL A 187 16.46 2.32 6.88
C VAL A 187 17.85 2.75 6.44
N PRO A 188 18.90 2.61 7.30
CA PRO A 188 20.26 3.01 6.96
C PRO A 188 20.78 2.32 5.71
N GLY A 189 21.39 3.09 4.81
CA GLY A 189 21.92 2.61 3.53
C GLY A 189 20.85 2.10 2.55
N GLY A 190 19.58 2.21 2.88
CA GLY A 190 18.46 1.78 2.04
C GLY A 190 18.26 2.70 0.84
N GLY A 191 18.20 2.12 -0.37
CA GLY A 191 17.74 2.81 -1.57
C GLY A 191 16.24 2.63 -1.79
N HIS A 192 15.71 3.25 -2.87
CA HIS A 192 14.27 3.27 -3.16
C HIS A 192 13.62 1.89 -3.19
N PHE A 193 14.26 0.90 -3.79
CA PHE A 193 13.71 -0.45 -3.96
C PHE A 193 14.14 -1.44 -2.87
N PHE A 194 14.83 -0.98 -1.82
CA PHE A 194 15.30 -1.82 -0.71
C PHE A 194 16.08 -3.06 -1.17
N HIS A 195 16.93 -2.92 -2.21
CA HIS A 195 17.77 -4.02 -2.70
C HIS A 195 18.65 -4.59 -1.58
N GLY A 196 18.60 -5.92 -1.39
CA GLY A 196 19.27 -6.60 -0.28
C GLY A 196 18.60 -6.43 1.09
N GLN A 197 17.62 -5.53 1.25
CA GLN A 197 16.99 -5.19 2.53
C GLN A 197 15.49 -5.52 2.59
N LEU A 198 14.94 -6.22 1.60
CA LEU A 198 13.53 -6.66 1.63
C LEU A 198 13.19 -7.53 2.85
N PRO A 199 14.08 -8.39 3.39
CA PRO A 199 13.82 -9.10 4.65
C PRO A 199 13.66 -8.15 5.84
N LEU A 200 14.46 -7.06 5.92
CA LEU A 200 14.35 -6.03 6.94
C LEU A 200 13.03 -5.27 6.81
N LEU A 201 12.69 -4.82 5.60
CA LEU A 201 11.40 -4.19 5.32
C LEU A 201 10.24 -5.07 5.77
N LYS A 202 10.26 -6.37 5.41
CA LYS A 202 9.26 -7.34 5.85
C LYS A 202 9.15 -7.40 7.38
N SER A 203 10.27 -7.46 8.09
CA SER A 203 10.31 -7.51 9.56
C SER A 203 9.69 -6.25 10.19
N LEU A 204 9.97 -5.05 9.65
CA LEU A 204 9.38 -3.79 10.11
C LEU A 204 7.85 -3.80 9.95
N VAL A 205 7.38 -4.20 8.77
CA VAL A 205 5.95 -4.28 8.48
C VAL A 205 5.25 -5.31 9.37
N VAL A 206 5.81 -6.52 9.51
CA VAL A 206 5.23 -7.58 10.37
C VAL A 206 5.12 -7.10 11.83
N ARG A 207 6.15 -6.44 12.37
CA ARG A 207 6.10 -5.87 13.74
C ARG A 207 4.97 -4.85 13.88
N HIS A 208 4.82 -3.94 12.92
CA HIS A 208 3.74 -2.96 12.92
C HIS A 208 2.35 -3.62 12.85
N LEU A 209 2.19 -4.63 12.00
CA LEU A 209 0.92 -5.36 11.85
C LEU A 209 0.56 -6.20 13.09
N SER A 210 1.56 -6.66 13.83
CA SER A 210 1.38 -7.48 15.03
C SER A 210 1.13 -6.65 16.30
N SER A 211 1.46 -5.34 16.29
CA SER A 211 1.16 -4.45 17.40
C SER A 211 -0.34 -4.20 17.49
N THR A 212 -0.93 -4.39 18.66
CA THR A 212 -2.27 -3.88 18.99
C THR A 212 -2.16 -2.36 19.16
N ALA A 213 -3.05 -1.60 18.53
CA ALA A 213 -3.24 -0.21 18.91
C ALA A 213 -3.69 -0.21 20.39
N THR A 214 -2.96 0.49 21.22
CA THR A 214 -3.29 0.70 22.64
C THR A 214 -4.50 1.59 22.77
#